data_8897a13d1ea0b01ddd2ca4022a768528
#
_entry.id   8897a13d1ea0b01ddd2ca4022a768528
#
_cell.length_a   1.000
_cell.length_b   1.000
_cell.length_c   1.000
_cell.angle_alpha   90.00
_cell.angle_beta   90.00
_cell.angle_gamma   90.00
#
_symmetry.space_group_name_H-M   'P 1'
#
loop_
_entity.id
_entity.type
_entity.pdbx_description
1 polymer ?
#
loop_
_entity_poly.entity_id
_entity_poly.type
_entity_poly.pdbx_seq_one_letter_code
_entity_poly.pdbx_strand_id
1 'polypeptide(L)'
;IFMVTYPLHKGADGWMSQKQFETFYWPSLKKVMDAFIREGLIQNMFAEGGYNTRLETVNEFPRGAVCWYFDRTDMARAKRILGGKCAIQGNVPSSLVVTGTPEDMKAHCRKLIEECGKGGGYILSAGAIAENPRPENLRAMVQAVNEYGFYRK
;
A
#
# COMPACT_ATOMS: atom_id res chain seq x y z
N ILE A 1 14.16 -14.20 1.88
CA ILE A 1 13.47 -13.18 2.68
C ILE A 1 12.15 -13.78 3.12
N PHE A 2 11.92 -13.83 4.43
CA PHE A 2 10.64 -14.28 4.98
C PHE A 2 9.77 -13.06 5.30
N MET A 3 8.51 -13.13 4.90
CA MET A 3 7.55 -12.05 5.05
C MET A 3 6.29 -12.58 5.72
N VAL A 4 5.78 -11.85 6.71
CA VAL A 4 4.50 -12.16 7.38
C VAL A 4 3.45 -11.19 6.83
N THR A 5 2.33 -11.73 6.33
CA THR A 5 1.25 -10.92 5.78
C THR A 5 0.03 -10.90 6.70
N TYR A 6 -0.53 -9.71 6.92
CA TYR A 6 -1.71 -9.49 7.75
C TYR A 6 -2.82 -8.84 6.94
N PRO A 7 -4.02 -9.45 6.87
CA PRO A 7 -5.22 -8.79 6.35
C PRO A 7 -5.84 -7.91 7.44
N LEU A 8 -5.83 -6.59 7.22
CA LEU A 8 -6.24 -5.60 8.24
C LEU A 8 -7.60 -4.96 7.93
N HIS A 9 -8.61 -5.76 7.59
CA HIS A 9 -9.93 -5.25 7.19
C HIS A 9 -10.61 -4.36 8.26
N LYS A 10 -10.47 -4.73 9.53
CA LYS A 10 -11.16 -4.04 10.63
C LYS A 10 -10.42 -2.80 11.16
N GLY A 11 -9.19 -2.55 10.72
CA GLY A 11 -8.45 -1.35 11.06
C GLY A 11 -8.81 -0.12 10.23
N ALA A 12 -9.57 -0.28 9.13
CA ALA A 12 -9.92 0.79 8.21
C ALA A 12 -10.70 1.94 8.88
N ASP A 13 -10.59 3.14 8.30
CA ASP A 13 -11.18 4.39 8.81
C ASP A 13 -12.69 4.31 9.11
N GLY A 14 -13.44 3.50 8.36
CA GLY A 14 -14.89 3.34 8.53
C GLY A 14 -15.33 2.35 9.61
N TRP A 15 -14.40 1.58 10.22
CA TRP A 15 -14.76 0.54 11.19
C TRP A 15 -14.76 1.01 12.63
N MET A 16 -13.86 1.90 12.99
CA MET A 16 -13.72 2.42 14.34
C MET A 16 -13.16 3.84 14.32
N SER A 17 -13.41 4.59 15.38
CA SER A 17 -12.81 5.91 15.54
C SER A 17 -11.28 5.82 15.67
N GLN A 18 -10.57 6.94 15.44
CA GLN A 18 -9.12 6.99 15.65
C GLN A 18 -8.74 6.62 17.08
N LYS A 19 -9.49 7.15 18.07
CA LYS A 19 -9.29 6.83 19.49
C LYS A 19 -9.44 5.33 19.80
N GLN A 20 -10.43 4.67 19.20
CA GLN A 20 -10.62 3.22 19.38
C GLN A 20 -9.48 2.43 18.72
N PHE A 21 -9.05 2.85 17.53
CA PHE A 21 -7.91 2.25 16.85
C PHE A 21 -6.65 2.31 17.70
N GLU A 22 -6.32 3.47 18.24
CA GLU A 22 -5.13 3.69 19.08
C GLU A 22 -5.22 3.03 20.45
N THR A 23 -6.44 2.84 20.99
CA THR A 23 -6.63 2.26 22.32
C THR A 23 -6.69 0.73 22.29
N PHE A 24 -7.39 0.15 21.31
CA PHE A 24 -7.72 -1.28 21.34
C PHE A 24 -7.08 -2.09 20.22
N TYR A 25 -6.98 -1.52 19.02
CA TYR A 25 -6.53 -2.26 17.86
C TYR A 25 -5.01 -2.21 17.68
N TRP A 26 -4.47 -1.01 17.60
CA TRP A 26 -3.06 -0.77 17.28
C TRP A 26 -2.08 -1.36 18.29
N PRO A 27 -2.23 -1.20 19.61
CA PRO A 27 -1.24 -1.68 20.58
C PRO A 27 -1.03 -3.19 20.51
N SER A 28 -2.12 -3.96 20.34
CA SER A 28 -2.05 -5.42 20.25
C SER A 28 -1.39 -5.86 18.93
N LEU A 29 -1.78 -5.26 17.81
CA LEU A 29 -1.18 -5.54 16.50
C LEU A 29 0.30 -5.18 16.49
N LYS A 30 0.65 -3.97 16.96
CA LYS A 30 2.03 -3.50 17.04
C LYS A 30 2.92 -4.45 17.85
N LYS A 31 2.42 -4.95 18.98
CA LYS A 31 3.15 -5.91 19.83
C LYS A 31 3.51 -7.20 19.06
N VAL A 32 2.58 -7.70 18.25
CA VAL A 32 2.83 -8.87 17.40
C VAL A 32 3.85 -8.55 16.30
N MET A 33 3.68 -7.41 15.62
CA MET A 33 4.61 -6.97 14.58
C MET A 33 6.03 -6.78 15.12
N ASP A 34 6.18 -6.11 16.27
CA ASP A 34 7.48 -5.90 16.93
C ASP A 34 8.17 -7.23 17.28
N ALA A 35 7.40 -8.26 17.67
CA ALA A 35 7.96 -9.58 17.96
C ALA A 35 8.57 -10.21 16.69
N PHE A 36 7.84 -10.20 15.57
CA PHE A 36 8.34 -10.74 14.31
C PHE A 36 9.47 -9.89 13.69
N ILE A 37 9.44 -8.58 13.87
CA ILE A 37 10.53 -7.70 13.42
C ILE A 37 11.84 -8.02 14.17
N ARG A 38 11.78 -8.30 15.46
CA ARG A 38 12.96 -8.73 16.24
C ARG A 38 13.57 -10.05 15.73
N GLU A 39 12.74 -10.93 15.16
CA GLU A 39 13.19 -12.16 14.50
C GLU A 39 13.68 -11.93 13.04
N GLY A 40 13.76 -10.68 12.59
CA GLY A 40 14.23 -10.34 11.25
C GLY A 40 13.21 -10.54 10.14
N LEU A 41 11.91 -10.68 10.46
CA LEU A 41 10.85 -10.90 9.50
C LEU A 41 10.26 -9.58 9.02
N ILE A 42 10.13 -9.42 7.70
CA ILE A 42 9.44 -8.25 7.10
C ILE A 42 7.93 -8.42 7.27
N GLN A 43 7.26 -7.33 7.63
CA GLN A 43 5.81 -7.30 7.79
C GLN A 43 5.15 -6.73 6.53
N ASN A 44 4.19 -7.44 5.95
CA ASN A 44 3.36 -6.95 4.84
C ASN A 44 1.93 -6.74 5.33
N MET A 45 1.51 -5.50 5.39
CA MET A 45 0.27 -5.08 6.03
C MET A 45 -0.76 -4.75 4.95
N PHE A 46 -1.65 -5.69 4.63
CA PHE A 46 -2.74 -5.45 3.69
C PHE A 46 -3.84 -4.61 4.38
N ALA A 47 -3.73 -3.31 4.21
CA ALA A 47 -4.63 -2.30 4.75
C ALA A 47 -5.81 -2.06 3.79
N GLU A 48 -6.75 -3.01 3.76
CA GLU A 48 -7.94 -2.94 2.92
C GLU A 48 -8.91 -1.85 3.39
N GLY A 49 -9.46 -1.09 2.45
CA GLY A 49 -10.23 0.12 2.72
C GLY A 49 -9.34 1.35 2.85
N GLY A 50 -9.84 2.40 3.51
CA GLY A 50 -9.11 3.64 3.76
C GLY A 50 -8.34 3.60 5.07
N TYR A 51 -7.09 4.06 5.05
CA TYR A 51 -6.22 4.18 6.23
C TYR A 51 -5.67 5.61 6.40
N ASN A 52 -6.36 6.59 5.85
CA ASN A 52 -5.88 7.98 5.83
C ASN A 52 -5.68 8.58 7.21
N THR A 53 -6.57 8.27 8.17
CA THR A 53 -6.47 8.78 9.54
C THR A 53 -5.47 7.99 10.40
N ARG A 54 -4.97 6.85 9.91
CA ARG A 54 -4.06 5.96 10.64
C ARG A 54 -2.58 6.22 10.32
N LEU A 55 -2.27 6.92 9.23
CA LEU A 55 -0.93 7.01 8.67
C LEU A 55 0.11 7.49 9.67
N GLU A 56 -0.22 8.48 10.48
CA GLU A 56 0.69 9.02 11.49
C GLU A 56 0.94 7.99 12.61
N THR A 57 -0.11 7.33 13.08
CA THR A 57 -0.04 6.33 14.15
C THR A 57 0.80 5.11 13.73
N VAL A 58 0.66 4.66 12.48
CA VAL A 58 1.34 3.43 12.01
C VAL A 58 2.80 3.66 11.57
N ASN A 59 3.35 4.86 11.68
CA ASN A 59 4.71 5.21 11.29
C ASN A 59 5.74 5.02 12.42
N GLU A 60 5.65 3.94 13.18
CA GLU A 60 6.47 3.71 14.39
C GLU A 60 7.59 2.67 14.23
N PHE A 61 7.75 2.07 13.04
CA PHE A 61 8.66 0.94 12.85
C PHE A 61 10.05 1.33 12.36
N PRO A 62 11.05 0.46 12.55
CA PRO A 62 12.37 0.61 11.96
C PRO A 62 12.31 0.65 10.43
N ARG A 63 13.28 1.36 9.83
CA ARG A 63 13.37 1.46 8.37
C ARG A 63 13.50 0.08 7.72
N GLY A 64 12.66 -0.18 6.71
CA GLY A 64 12.67 -1.41 5.92
C GLY A 64 11.98 -2.61 6.57
N ALA A 65 11.43 -2.47 7.79
CA ALA A 65 10.77 -3.56 8.48
C ALA A 65 9.34 -3.82 8.00
N VAL A 66 8.66 -2.82 7.41
CA VAL A 66 7.24 -2.89 7.06
C VAL A 66 7.00 -2.42 5.64
N CYS A 67 6.13 -3.14 4.93
CA CYS A 67 5.49 -2.74 3.69
C CYS A 67 4.00 -2.56 3.94
N TRP A 68 3.47 -1.37 3.73
CA TRP A 68 2.04 -1.08 3.81
C TRP A 68 1.40 -1.23 2.44
N TYR A 69 0.57 -2.24 2.28
CA TYR A 69 -0.20 -2.49 1.07
C TYR A 69 -1.59 -1.85 1.22
N PHE A 70 -1.80 -0.74 0.51
CA PHE A 70 -3.02 0.06 0.59
C PHE A 70 -4.01 -0.24 -0.55
N ASP A 71 -5.29 -0.17 -0.22
CA ASP A 71 -6.41 -0.27 -1.16
C ASP A 71 -6.98 1.12 -1.54
N ARG A 72 -7.52 1.88 -0.58
CA ARG A 72 -8.20 3.17 -0.82
C ARG A 72 -7.56 4.37 -0.13
N THR A 73 -6.35 4.21 0.32
CA THR A 73 -5.61 5.28 0.99
C THR A 73 -5.02 6.25 -0.03
N ASP A 74 -4.92 7.54 0.30
CA ASP A 74 -4.18 8.53 -0.47
C ASP A 74 -2.69 8.19 -0.50
N MET A 75 -2.22 7.72 -1.65
CA MET A 75 -0.85 7.22 -1.81
C MET A 75 0.19 8.34 -1.74
N ALA A 76 -0.11 9.53 -2.23
CA ALA A 76 0.80 10.67 -2.13
C ALA A 76 1.00 11.07 -0.66
N ARG A 77 -0.08 11.08 0.13
CA ARG A 77 -0.01 11.31 1.58
C ARG A 77 0.72 10.17 2.30
N ALA A 78 0.41 8.92 1.97
CA ALA A 78 1.11 7.76 2.53
C ALA A 78 2.62 7.83 2.24
N LYS A 79 3.01 8.20 1.02
CA LYS A 79 4.42 8.39 0.65
C LYS A 79 5.12 9.46 1.49
N ARG A 80 4.46 10.60 1.70
CA ARG A 80 5.04 11.68 2.53
C ARG A 80 5.26 11.27 3.98
N ILE A 81 4.32 10.51 4.57
CA ILE A 81 4.36 10.15 6.00
C ILE A 81 5.23 8.91 6.23
N LEU A 82 5.06 7.86 5.42
CA LEU A 82 5.66 6.55 5.65
C LEU A 82 6.94 6.32 4.86
N GLY A 83 7.11 6.97 3.69
CA GLY A 83 8.13 6.63 2.69
C GLY A 83 9.59 6.81 3.14
N GLY A 84 9.84 7.46 4.28
CA GLY A 84 11.16 7.54 4.89
C GLY A 84 11.58 6.27 5.67
N LYS A 85 10.61 5.45 6.07
CA LYS A 85 10.81 4.25 6.90
C LYS A 85 10.23 2.99 6.27
N CYS A 86 9.02 3.06 5.75
CA CYS A 86 8.27 1.91 5.25
C CYS A 86 8.26 1.89 3.72
N ALA A 87 8.19 0.70 3.14
CA ALA A 87 7.71 0.55 1.78
C ALA A 87 6.18 0.75 1.75
N ILE A 88 5.66 1.23 0.62
CA ILE A 88 4.23 1.31 0.35
C ILE A 88 3.92 0.58 -0.95
N GLN A 89 2.77 -0.09 -0.99
CA GLN A 89 2.29 -0.85 -2.13
C GLN A 89 0.86 -0.45 -2.46
N GLY A 90 0.47 -0.50 -3.71
CA GLY A 90 -0.89 -0.20 -4.16
C GLY A 90 -0.88 0.95 -5.17
N ASN A 91 -1.99 1.57 -5.44
CA ASN A 91 -3.36 1.16 -5.15
C ASN A 91 -4.23 1.46 -6.39
N VAL A 92 -3.90 0.75 -7.48
CA VAL A 92 -4.74 0.86 -8.68
C VAL A 92 -6.14 0.36 -8.34
N PRO A 93 -7.20 1.17 -8.55
CA PRO A 93 -8.57 0.78 -8.21
C PRO A 93 -9.01 -0.47 -8.97
N SER A 94 -9.63 -1.43 -8.27
CA SER A 94 -10.18 -2.65 -8.88
C SER A 94 -11.19 -2.34 -10.00
N SER A 95 -11.99 -1.26 -9.84
CA SER A 95 -12.91 -0.79 -10.89
C SER A 95 -12.16 -0.43 -12.18
N LEU A 96 -11.00 0.21 -12.08
CA LEU A 96 -10.20 0.55 -13.26
C LEU A 96 -9.64 -0.70 -13.94
N VAL A 97 -9.26 -1.72 -13.17
CA VAL A 97 -8.79 -3.02 -13.70
C VAL A 97 -9.88 -3.73 -14.48
N VAL A 98 -11.15 -3.65 -14.01
CA VAL A 98 -12.30 -4.38 -14.58
C VAL A 98 -12.99 -3.60 -15.68
N THR A 99 -13.23 -2.29 -15.50
CA THR A 99 -14.12 -1.49 -16.38
C THR A 99 -13.41 -0.35 -17.10
N GLY A 100 -12.18 0.00 -16.72
CA GLY A 100 -11.41 1.07 -17.35
C GLY A 100 -10.91 0.73 -18.76
N THR A 101 -10.34 1.72 -19.43
CA THR A 101 -9.61 1.53 -20.69
C THR A 101 -8.11 1.33 -20.41
N PRO A 102 -7.34 0.75 -21.37
CA PRO A 102 -5.88 0.68 -21.25
C PRO A 102 -5.22 2.04 -21.08
N GLU A 103 -5.74 3.08 -21.73
CA GLU A 103 -5.27 4.45 -21.64
C GLU A 103 -5.46 5.03 -20.24
N ASP A 104 -6.66 4.87 -19.66
CA ASP A 104 -6.96 5.28 -18.28
C ASP A 104 -6.06 4.55 -17.28
N MET A 105 -5.88 3.25 -17.48
CA MET A 105 -4.99 2.41 -16.66
C MET A 105 -3.57 2.94 -16.71
N LYS A 106 -3.03 3.18 -17.90
CA LYS A 106 -1.66 3.66 -18.08
C LYS A 106 -1.46 5.04 -17.46
N ALA A 107 -2.42 5.96 -17.65
CA ALA A 107 -2.39 7.30 -17.06
C ALA A 107 -2.41 7.26 -15.54
N HIS A 108 -3.28 6.41 -14.94
CA HIS A 108 -3.36 6.23 -13.50
C HIS A 108 -2.08 5.63 -12.91
N CYS A 109 -1.53 4.59 -13.53
CA CYS A 109 -0.29 3.97 -13.11
C CYS A 109 0.90 4.94 -13.19
N ARG A 110 0.99 5.73 -14.27
CA ARG A 110 1.99 6.78 -14.43
C ARG A 110 1.92 7.77 -13.25
N LYS A 111 0.73 8.27 -12.93
CA LYS A 111 0.54 9.19 -11.80
C LYS A 111 1.05 8.61 -10.49
N LEU A 112 0.67 7.36 -10.17
CA LEU A 112 1.13 6.67 -8.96
C LEU A 112 2.66 6.50 -8.92
N ILE A 113 3.28 6.16 -10.05
CA ILE A 113 4.73 6.00 -10.16
C ILE A 113 5.44 7.36 -9.94
N GLU A 114 4.95 8.43 -10.56
CA GLU A 114 5.51 9.77 -10.42
C GLU A 114 5.38 10.30 -8.98
N GLU A 115 4.24 10.07 -8.32
CA GLU A 115 3.98 10.53 -6.95
C GLU A 115 4.69 9.70 -5.88
N CYS A 116 4.78 8.37 -6.06
CA CYS A 116 5.23 7.46 -5.02
C CYS A 116 6.59 6.83 -5.29
N GLY A 117 7.06 6.77 -6.55
CA GLY A 117 8.28 6.08 -6.94
C GLY A 117 9.56 6.79 -6.52
N LYS A 118 9.55 8.14 -6.43
CA LYS A 118 10.74 8.93 -6.12
C LYS A 118 11.37 8.51 -4.79
N GLY A 119 12.66 8.20 -4.82
CA GLY A 119 13.42 7.75 -3.64
C GLY A 119 13.21 6.28 -3.28
N GLY A 120 12.51 5.50 -4.09
CA GLY A 120 12.28 4.06 -3.88
C GLY A 120 11.20 3.74 -2.85
N GLY A 121 11.10 2.45 -2.48
CA GLY A 121 10.13 1.98 -1.48
C GLY A 121 8.67 2.00 -1.94
N TYR A 122 8.41 1.98 -3.26
CA TYR A 122 7.07 1.88 -3.81
C TYR A 122 6.92 0.63 -4.68
N ILE A 123 5.79 -0.08 -4.52
CA ILE A 123 5.41 -1.24 -5.32
C ILE A 123 4.04 -0.94 -5.95
N LEU A 124 4.00 -0.83 -7.29
CA LEU A 124 2.74 -0.67 -8.01
C LEU A 124 1.95 -1.98 -7.98
N SER A 125 0.73 -1.93 -7.53
CA SER A 125 -0.21 -3.06 -7.57
C SER A 125 -1.66 -2.57 -7.63
N ALA A 126 -2.60 -3.47 -7.91
CA ALA A 126 -4.00 -3.21 -7.60
C ALA A 126 -4.20 -3.02 -6.10
N GLY A 127 -5.22 -2.26 -5.70
CA GLY A 127 -5.54 -2.03 -4.27
C GLY A 127 -6.13 -3.27 -3.62
N ALA A 128 -7.26 -3.74 -4.12
CA ALA A 128 -7.91 -4.97 -3.67
C ALA A 128 -8.02 -5.98 -4.82
N ILE A 129 -8.54 -7.17 -4.52
CA ILE A 129 -8.78 -8.21 -5.53
C ILE A 129 -9.80 -7.69 -6.54
N ALA A 130 -9.48 -7.79 -7.83
CA ALA A 130 -10.37 -7.51 -8.93
C ALA A 130 -10.89 -8.83 -9.50
N GLU A 131 -12.21 -9.04 -9.42
CA GLU A 131 -12.85 -10.17 -10.09
C GLU A 131 -12.97 -9.86 -11.60
N ASN A 132 -12.67 -10.82 -12.45
CA ASN A 132 -12.73 -10.68 -13.91
C ASN A 132 -11.93 -9.49 -14.48
N PRO A 133 -10.64 -9.37 -14.19
CA PRO A 133 -9.82 -8.30 -14.74
C PRO A 133 -9.74 -8.39 -16.26
N ARG A 134 -9.74 -7.24 -16.94
CA ARG A 134 -9.48 -7.21 -18.39
C ARG A 134 -8.00 -7.45 -18.67
N PRO A 135 -7.61 -8.43 -19.48
CA PRO A 135 -6.21 -8.70 -19.77
C PRO A 135 -5.47 -7.52 -20.40
N GLU A 136 -6.16 -6.70 -21.22
CA GLU A 136 -5.62 -5.50 -21.82
C GLU A 136 -5.23 -4.43 -20.76
N ASN A 137 -6.04 -4.29 -19.70
CA ASN A 137 -5.74 -3.37 -18.60
C ASN A 137 -4.54 -3.85 -17.77
N LEU A 138 -4.42 -5.16 -17.53
CA LEU A 138 -3.23 -5.71 -16.87
C LEU A 138 -1.97 -5.50 -17.70
N ARG A 139 -2.04 -5.67 -19.03
CA ARG A 139 -0.91 -5.38 -19.92
C ARG A 139 -0.54 -3.90 -19.89
N ALA A 140 -1.52 -3.00 -19.91
CA ALA A 140 -1.29 -1.56 -19.80
C ALA A 140 -0.60 -1.17 -18.47
N MET A 141 -0.97 -1.81 -17.36
CA MET A 141 -0.31 -1.64 -16.06
C MET A 141 1.17 -2.05 -16.12
N VAL A 142 1.48 -3.21 -16.73
CA VAL A 142 2.88 -3.66 -16.92
C VAL A 142 3.65 -2.72 -17.85
N GLN A 143 3.02 -2.27 -18.93
CA GLN A 143 3.63 -1.31 -19.86
C GLN A 143 3.96 0.02 -19.16
N ALA A 144 3.07 0.52 -18.29
CA ALA A 144 3.33 1.73 -17.52
C ALA A 144 4.55 1.58 -16.59
N VAL A 145 4.73 0.42 -15.96
CA VAL A 145 5.94 0.14 -15.16
C VAL A 145 7.19 0.14 -16.02
N ASN A 146 7.16 -0.51 -17.18
CA ASN A 146 8.30 -0.55 -18.10
C ASN A 146 8.66 0.82 -18.67
N GLU A 147 7.69 1.72 -18.82
CA GLU A 147 7.89 3.05 -19.41
C GLU A 147 8.27 4.12 -18.36
N TYR A 148 7.66 4.07 -17.18
CA TYR A 148 7.80 5.12 -16.14
C TYR A 148 8.47 4.64 -14.85
N GLY A 149 8.58 3.32 -14.63
CA GLY A 149 8.96 2.73 -13.33
C GLY A 149 10.46 2.65 -13.07
N PHE A 150 11.32 3.29 -13.87
CA PHE A 150 12.75 3.27 -13.64
C PHE A 150 13.16 4.23 -12.52
N TYR A 151 13.82 3.70 -11.51
CA TYR A 151 14.49 4.51 -10.51
C TYR A 151 15.70 5.20 -11.16
N ARG A 152 15.58 6.48 -11.45
CA ARG A 152 16.74 7.30 -11.83
C ARG A 152 17.62 7.46 -10.58
N LYS A 153 18.87 7.03 -10.72
CA LYS A 153 19.92 7.25 -9.70
C LYS A 153 20.13 8.74 -9.48
#